data_883fb84b12d9d9895b80211714c0479f
#
_entry.id   883fb84b12d9d9895b80211714c0479f
#
_cell.length_a   1.000
_cell.length_b   1.000
_cell.length_c   1.000
_cell.angle_alpha   90.00
_cell.angle_beta   90.00
_cell.angle_gamma   90.00
#
_symmetry.space_group_name_H-M   'P 1'
#
loop_
_entity.id
_entity.type
_entity.pdbx_description
1 polymer ?
#
loop_
_entity_poly.entity_id
_entity_poly.type
_entity_poly.pdbx_seq_one_letter_code
_entity_poly.pdbx_strand_id
1 'polypeptide(L)'
;MHGKTMCAWAFDPSLAIRAPHAMHYVRTKAAPTDYFIAGDNGYGYLAPTQLSAPRLDPEIPDGWNAWAEICRKGYNQFDISITGFIIDPGADPKVRRVAEEYSKFSPEGFVYYDNQAQGEVRTQNGVPYVRMYKDIYGDPEKAAKELAADFEKEKGVKFIMVRSILKSPSWHEETGRRLTELMNGRLIIVDPRTFFLLGKFAATEKH
;
A
#
# COMPACT_ATOMS: atom_id res chain seq x y z
N MET A 1 0.66 -22.96 8.16
CA MET A 1 0.18 -21.63 8.57
C MET A 1 0.07 -20.65 7.39
N HIS A 2 0.96 -20.74 6.38
CA HIS A 2 0.78 -20.00 5.12
C HIS A 2 -0.59 -20.32 4.49
N GLY A 3 -1.31 -19.29 4.03
CA GLY A 3 -2.64 -19.42 3.45
C GLY A 3 -3.82 -19.28 4.43
N LYS A 4 -3.58 -19.01 5.70
CA LYS A 4 -4.64 -18.78 6.70
C LYS A 4 -4.99 -17.31 6.92
N THR A 5 -4.07 -16.41 6.64
CA THR A 5 -4.25 -14.96 6.82
C THR A 5 -4.06 -14.25 5.49
N MET A 6 -4.89 -13.26 5.24
CA MET A 6 -4.77 -12.38 4.07
C MET A 6 -3.51 -11.53 4.20
N CYS A 7 -2.63 -11.64 3.20
CA CYS A 7 -1.38 -10.90 3.14
C CYS A 7 -1.27 -10.13 1.84
N ALA A 8 -1.00 -8.83 1.93
CA ALA A 8 -0.60 -8.03 0.79
C ALA A 8 0.93 -8.00 0.72
N TRP A 9 1.49 -8.76 -0.21
CA TRP A 9 2.93 -8.81 -0.46
C TRP A 9 3.33 -7.64 -1.34
N ALA A 10 4.04 -6.69 -0.77
CA ALA A 10 4.53 -5.52 -1.49
C ALA A 10 5.90 -5.83 -2.10
N PHE A 11 5.95 -5.97 -3.42
CA PHE A 11 7.17 -6.21 -4.18
C PHE A 11 7.44 -5.05 -5.13
N ASP A 12 8.71 -4.72 -5.30
CA ASP A 12 9.12 -3.93 -6.46
C ASP A 12 8.95 -4.80 -7.73
N PRO A 13 8.10 -4.41 -8.69
CA PRO A 13 7.88 -5.20 -9.91
C PRO A 13 9.16 -5.44 -10.71
N SER A 14 10.20 -4.59 -10.57
CA SER A 14 11.50 -4.80 -11.22
C SER A 14 12.21 -6.09 -10.76
N LEU A 15 11.84 -6.64 -9.60
CA LEU A 15 12.37 -7.92 -9.12
C LEU A 15 12.03 -9.08 -10.06
N ALA A 16 10.96 -8.99 -10.82
CA ALA A 16 10.64 -10.02 -11.82
C ALA A 16 11.68 -10.10 -12.94
N ILE A 17 12.42 -9.02 -13.21
CA ILE A 17 13.54 -9.00 -14.14
C ILE A 17 14.87 -9.29 -13.43
N ARG A 18 15.05 -8.71 -12.24
CA ARG A 18 16.33 -8.81 -11.50
C ARG A 18 16.48 -10.13 -10.75
N ALA A 19 15.40 -10.74 -10.32
CA ALA A 19 15.36 -11.99 -9.58
C ALA A 19 14.21 -12.91 -10.05
N PRO A 20 14.15 -13.31 -11.35
CA PRO A 20 13.01 -13.99 -11.94
C PRO A 20 12.69 -15.32 -11.25
N HIS A 21 13.70 -16.07 -10.84
CA HIS A 21 13.49 -17.35 -10.13
C HIS A 21 12.81 -17.15 -8.77
N ALA A 22 13.17 -16.11 -8.02
CA ALA A 22 12.54 -15.79 -6.75
C ALA A 22 11.07 -15.40 -6.95
N MET A 23 10.78 -14.56 -7.92
CA MET A 23 9.40 -14.14 -8.23
C MET A 23 8.56 -15.31 -8.76
N HIS A 24 9.14 -16.18 -9.60
CA HIS A 24 8.46 -17.40 -10.03
C HIS A 24 8.11 -18.31 -8.84
N TYR A 25 9.07 -18.54 -7.94
CA TYR A 25 8.85 -19.34 -6.73
C TYR A 25 7.73 -18.77 -5.87
N VAL A 26 7.77 -17.48 -5.57
CA VAL A 26 6.75 -16.81 -4.74
C VAL A 26 5.36 -16.94 -5.38
N ARG A 27 5.25 -16.69 -6.68
CA ARG A 27 3.98 -16.80 -7.42
C ARG A 27 3.44 -18.24 -7.47
N THR A 28 4.30 -19.22 -7.69
CA THR A 28 3.88 -20.65 -7.72
C THR A 28 3.50 -21.21 -6.36
N LYS A 29 4.00 -20.62 -5.28
CA LYS A 29 3.68 -21.01 -3.90
C LYS A 29 2.59 -20.15 -3.26
N ALA A 30 2.07 -19.16 -3.98
CA ALA A 30 1.03 -18.29 -3.48
C ALA A 30 -0.22 -19.06 -3.09
N ALA A 31 -0.78 -18.74 -1.94
CA ALA A 31 -2.06 -19.22 -1.47
C ALA A 31 -3.19 -18.29 -1.96
N PRO A 32 -4.46 -18.71 -1.94
CA PRO A 32 -5.59 -17.85 -2.29
C PRO A 32 -5.73 -16.58 -1.43
N THR A 33 -5.05 -16.53 -0.30
CA THR A 33 -5.01 -15.40 0.63
C THR A 33 -3.84 -14.45 0.40
N ASP A 34 -2.98 -14.75 -0.58
CA ASP A 34 -1.83 -13.90 -0.93
C ASP A 34 -2.20 -12.95 -2.05
N TYR A 35 -2.04 -11.67 -1.80
CA TYR A 35 -2.25 -10.59 -2.77
C TYR A 35 -0.91 -9.93 -3.08
N PHE A 36 -0.68 -9.64 -4.35
CA PHE A 36 0.55 -8.99 -4.80
C PHE A 36 0.26 -7.55 -5.16
N ILE A 37 0.98 -6.64 -4.52
CA ILE A 37 0.89 -5.20 -4.74
C ILE A 37 2.29 -4.66 -5.05
N ALA A 38 2.38 -3.53 -5.72
CA ALA A 38 3.68 -2.89 -5.93
C ALA A 38 4.17 -2.28 -4.62
N GLY A 39 5.42 -2.52 -4.29
CA GLY A 39 6.14 -1.84 -3.22
C GLY A 39 6.97 -0.67 -3.73
N ASP A 40 7.64 0.03 -2.84
CA ASP A 40 8.73 0.96 -3.11
C ASP A 40 8.45 1.97 -4.24
N ASN A 41 7.31 2.66 -4.18
CA ASN A 41 6.89 3.68 -5.16
C ASN A 41 6.48 3.16 -6.54
N GLY A 42 6.44 1.88 -6.79
CA GLY A 42 6.04 1.31 -8.07
C GLY A 42 7.16 0.49 -8.71
N TYR A 43 7.70 0.91 -9.85
CA TYR A 43 8.72 0.16 -10.58
C TYR A 43 10.13 0.69 -10.27
N GLY A 44 10.73 0.20 -9.19
CA GLY A 44 12.03 0.63 -8.67
C GLY A 44 11.91 1.68 -7.55
N TYR A 45 12.92 1.73 -6.72
CA TYR A 45 12.97 2.59 -5.54
C TYR A 45 13.40 4.01 -5.89
N LEU A 46 12.46 4.94 -5.92
CA LEU A 46 12.74 6.35 -6.15
C LEU A 46 11.77 7.26 -5.37
N ALA A 47 12.17 8.48 -5.08
CA ALA A 47 11.29 9.49 -4.54
C ALA A 47 10.49 10.16 -5.68
N PRO A 48 9.16 10.00 -5.76
CA PRO A 48 8.38 10.48 -6.90
C PRO A 48 8.46 12.00 -7.10
N THR A 49 8.64 12.78 -6.03
CA THR A 49 8.81 14.22 -6.13
C THR A 49 10.06 14.66 -6.88
N GLN A 50 11.06 13.78 -6.97
CA GLN A 50 12.29 14.04 -7.73
C GLN A 50 12.10 13.89 -9.25
N LEU A 51 10.96 13.39 -9.69
CA LEU A 51 10.60 13.35 -11.11
C LEU A 51 10.17 14.71 -11.67
N SER A 52 9.73 15.61 -10.81
CA SER A 52 9.28 16.96 -11.18
C SER A 52 10.42 17.97 -11.25
N ALA A 53 10.31 18.93 -12.16
CA ALA A 53 11.16 20.11 -12.15
C ALA A 53 10.81 21.04 -10.93
N PRO A 54 11.77 21.81 -10.40
CA PRO A 54 13.17 21.83 -10.78
C PRO A 54 13.92 20.58 -10.25
N ARG A 55 14.77 20.04 -11.08
CA ARG A 55 15.68 18.92 -10.72
C ARG A 55 17.06 19.47 -10.37
N LEU A 56 17.89 18.63 -9.74
CA LEU A 56 19.30 18.99 -9.45
C LEU A 56 20.05 19.40 -10.73
N ASP A 57 19.79 18.70 -11.81
CA ASP A 57 20.23 19.06 -13.14
C ASP A 57 19.03 19.62 -13.93
N PRO A 58 19.03 20.93 -14.24
CA PRO A 58 17.91 21.58 -14.92
C PRO A 58 17.74 21.13 -16.39
N GLU A 59 18.74 20.52 -16.99
CA GLU A 59 18.67 20.00 -18.36
C GLU A 59 17.91 18.67 -18.44
N ILE A 60 17.76 17.97 -17.30
CA ILE A 60 16.98 16.73 -17.25
C ILE A 60 15.49 17.05 -17.28
N PRO A 61 14.73 16.58 -18.28
CA PRO A 61 13.30 16.86 -18.38
C PRO A 61 12.49 16.23 -17.25
N ASP A 62 11.24 16.65 -17.13
CA ASP A 62 10.24 16.02 -16.26
C ASP A 62 10.15 14.52 -16.56
N GLY A 63 10.26 13.69 -15.53
CA GLY A 63 10.36 12.23 -15.64
C GLY A 63 9.03 11.48 -15.51
N TRP A 64 7.93 12.17 -15.20
CA TRP A 64 6.67 11.52 -14.86
C TRP A 64 6.09 10.66 -15.96
N ASN A 65 6.09 11.12 -17.21
CA ASN A 65 5.51 10.35 -18.31
C ASN A 65 6.28 9.03 -18.53
N ALA A 66 7.61 9.10 -18.54
CA ALA A 66 8.45 7.90 -18.69
C ALA A 66 8.27 6.94 -17.51
N TRP A 67 8.22 7.47 -16.29
CA TRP A 67 7.98 6.71 -15.08
C TRP A 67 6.62 6.02 -15.08
N ALA A 68 5.56 6.75 -15.35
CA ALA A 68 4.20 6.20 -15.41
C ALA A 68 4.07 5.11 -16.47
N GLU A 69 4.74 5.26 -17.61
CA GLU A 69 4.74 4.24 -18.66
C GLU A 69 5.44 2.96 -18.22
N ILE A 70 6.61 3.07 -17.56
CA ILE A 70 7.34 1.93 -17.01
C ILE A 70 6.49 1.22 -15.95
N CYS A 71 5.88 1.97 -15.03
CA CYS A 71 4.99 1.41 -14.02
C CYS A 71 3.81 0.68 -14.66
N ARG A 72 3.13 1.30 -15.63
CA ARG A 72 1.99 0.68 -16.32
C ARG A 72 2.38 -0.63 -17.01
N LYS A 73 3.51 -0.66 -17.72
CA LYS A 73 4.02 -1.89 -18.37
C LYS A 73 4.29 -2.98 -17.34
N GLY A 74 5.02 -2.66 -16.27
CA GLY A 74 5.34 -3.61 -15.21
C GLY A 74 4.09 -4.11 -14.48
N TYR A 75 3.16 -3.23 -14.16
CA TYR A 75 1.92 -3.61 -13.49
C TYR A 75 1.06 -4.54 -14.34
N ASN A 76 0.88 -4.22 -15.62
CA ASN A 76 0.16 -5.10 -16.55
C ASN A 76 0.84 -6.46 -16.73
N GLN A 77 2.17 -6.47 -16.81
CA GLN A 77 2.93 -7.71 -16.98
C GLN A 77 2.83 -8.64 -15.77
N PHE A 78 2.72 -8.08 -14.57
CA PHE A 78 2.75 -8.84 -13.32
C PHE A 78 1.41 -8.87 -12.58
N ASP A 79 0.32 -8.49 -13.23
CA ASP A 79 -1.03 -8.45 -12.64
C ASP A 79 -1.05 -7.68 -11.31
N ILE A 80 -0.54 -6.47 -11.34
CA ILE A 80 -0.51 -5.53 -10.21
C ILE A 80 -1.44 -4.38 -10.51
N SER A 81 -2.31 -4.04 -9.57
CA SER A 81 -3.31 -2.98 -9.70
C SER A 81 -3.28 -1.97 -8.55
N ILE A 82 -2.47 -2.25 -7.52
CA ILE A 82 -2.35 -1.46 -6.30
C ILE A 82 -0.89 -1.09 -6.06
N THR A 83 -0.61 0.18 -5.72
CA THR A 83 0.68 0.60 -5.17
C THR A 83 0.61 0.58 -3.65
N GLY A 84 1.37 -0.30 -3.03
CA GLY A 84 1.29 -0.58 -1.60
C GLY A 84 1.80 0.52 -0.69
N PHE A 85 2.81 1.27 -1.11
CA PHE A 85 3.25 2.48 -0.42
C PHE A 85 4.11 3.36 -1.32
N ILE A 86 3.93 4.66 -1.16
CA ILE A 86 4.66 5.71 -1.86
C ILE A 86 5.46 6.47 -0.82
N ILE A 87 6.77 6.38 -0.92
CA ILE A 87 7.71 7.07 -0.02
C ILE A 87 7.93 8.48 -0.57
N ASP A 88 8.04 9.46 0.34
CA ASP A 88 8.28 10.86 0.00
C ASP A 88 7.31 11.40 -1.06
N PRO A 89 6.01 11.41 -0.77
CA PRO A 89 5.01 11.99 -1.67
C PRO A 89 5.19 13.51 -1.80
N GLY A 90 6.00 14.11 -0.96
CA GLY A 90 6.25 15.55 -0.90
C GLY A 90 5.15 16.33 -0.18
N ALA A 91 5.35 17.65 -0.08
CA ALA A 91 4.35 18.56 0.42
C ALA A 91 3.39 19.04 -0.70
N ASP A 92 2.22 19.51 -0.34
CA ASP A 92 1.30 20.16 -1.28
C ASP A 92 1.99 21.37 -1.98
N PRO A 93 1.93 21.57 -3.32
CA PRO A 93 1.06 20.87 -4.27
C PRO A 93 1.65 19.56 -4.85
N LYS A 94 2.86 19.17 -4.51
CA LYS A 94 3.53 17.98 -5.06
C LYS A 94 2.74 16.69 -4.80
N VAL A 95 2.14 16.57 -3.61
CA VAL A 95 1.28 15.42 -3.23
C VAL A 95 0.11 15.26 -4.20
N ARG A 96 -0.52 16.36 -4.64
CA ARG A 96 -1.63 16.32 -5.61
C ARG A 96 -1.16 15.75 -6.94
N ARG A 97 0.00 16.16 -7.43
CA ARG A 97 0.58 15.63 -8.65
C ARG A 97 0.91 14.13 -8.52
N VAL A 98 1.47 13.73 -7.39
CA VAL A 98 1.73 12.30 -7.11
C VAL A 98 0.43 11.51 -7.20
N ALA A 99 -0.66 11.95 -6.55
CA ALA A 99 -1.96 11.29 -6.62
C ALA A 99 -2.47 11.17 -8.07
N GLU A 100 -2.38 12.25 -8.84
CA GLU A 100 -2.80 12.27 -10.23
C GLU A 100 -2.02 11.25 -11.08
N GLU A 101 -0.70 11.20 -10.94
CA GLU A 101 0.11 10.29 -11.73
C GLU A 101 -0.10 8.82 -11.35
N TYR A 102 -0.16 8.50 -10.04
CA TYR A 102 -0.40 7.14 -9.58
C TYR A 102 -1.79 6.62 -9.92
N SER A 103 -2.80 7.48 -9.99
CA SER A 103 -4.14 7.09 -10.43
C SER A 103 -4.19 6.56 -11.88
N LYS A 104 -3.16 6.84 -12.70
CA LYS A 104 -3.08 6.40 -14.10
C LYS A 104 -2.64 4.94 -14.25
N PHE A 105 -1.96 4.37 -13.23
CA PHE A 105 -1.43 3.00 -13.30
C PHE A 105 -1.71 2.15 -12.05
N SER A 106 -2.39 2.68 -11.05
CA SER A 106 -2.83 1.95 -9.84
C SER A 106 -4.36 2.00 -9.74
N PRO A 107 -5.09 1.35 -10.67
CA PRO A 107 -6.54 1.56 -10.83
C PRO A 107 -7.39 1.11 -9.64
N GLU A 108 -6.90 0.19 -8.80
CA GLU A 108 -7.62 -0.27 -7.62
C GLU A 108 -7.27 0.50 -6.35
N GLY A 109 -6.12 1.20 -6.32
CA GLY A 109 -5.76 2.05 -5.19
C GLY A 109 -4.28 2.25 -4.97
N PHE A 110 -3.94 3.19 -4.08
CA PHE A 110 -2.55 3.42 -3.67
C PHE A 110 -2.44 4.00 -2.26
N VAL A 111 -1.27 3.84 -1.67
CA VAL A 111 -0.99 4.21 -0.27
C VAL A 111 0.17 5.18 -0.20
N TYR A 112 -0.01 6.30 0.48
CA TYR A 112 1.07 7.20 0.86
C TYR A 112 1.72 6.79 2.19
N TYR A 113 3.02 6.88 2.25
CA TYR A 113 3.79 6.74 3.48
C TYR A 113 4.18 8.12 4.01
N ASP A 114 3.38 8.70 4.91
CA ASP A 114 3.62 10.03 5.46
C ASP A 114 3.37 10.16 6.97
N ASN A 115 3.15 9.08 7.69
CA ASN A 115 2.97 9.03 9.15
C ASN A 115 1.89 9.98 9.72
N GLN A 116 0.96 10.46 8.91
CA GLN A 116 -0.13 11.37 9.32
C GLN A 116 -1.52 10.78 9.03
N ALA A 117 -1.60 9.46 8.98
CA ALA A 117 -2.83 8.79 8.63
C ALA A 117 -3.88 8.93 9.75
N GLN A 118 -5.09 9.25 9.33
CA GLN A 118 -6.28 9.30 10.19
C GLN A 118 -7.34 8.27 9.78
N GLY A 119 -6.95 7.27 8.99
CA GLY A 119 -7.87 6.25 8.49
C GLY A 119 -8.94 6.77 7.53
N GLU A 120 -8.64 7.87 6.82
CA GLU A 120 -9.53 8.43 5.80
C GLU A 120 -9.16 7.92 4.41
N VAL A 121 -10.18 7.58 3.62
CA VAL A 121 -10.03 7.32 2.20
C VAL A 121 -10.32 8.58 1.42
N ARG A 122 -9.47 8.89 0.46
CA ARG A 122 -9.66 9.95 -0.53
C ARG A 122 -9.68 9.34 -1.92
N THR A 123 -10.14 10.11 -2.90
CA THR A 123 -10.15 9.69 -4.30
C THR A 123 -9.42 10.69 -5.18
N GLN A 124 -8.72 10.18 -6.19
CA GLN A 124 -8.14 10.97 -7.27
C GLN A 124 -8.49 10.31 -8.60
N ASN A 125 -9.15 11.03 -9.50
CA ASN A 125 -9.65 10.50 -10.76
C ASN A 125 -10.49 9.21 -10.58
N GLY A 126 -11.27 9.13 -9.48
CA GLY A 126 -12.06 7.97 -9.12
C GLY A 126 -11.29 6.79 -8.53
N VAL A 127 -9.96 6.90 -8.38
CA VAL A 127 -9.11 5.89 -7.74
C VAL A 127 -8.97 6.20 -6.25
N PRO A 128 -9.28 5.24 -5.36
CA PRO A 128 -9.15 5.44 -3.92
C PRO A 128 -7.69 5.43 -3.47
N TYR A 129 -7.37 6.24 -2.46
CA TYR A 129 -6.08 6.19 -1.80
C TYR A 129 -6.18 6.51 -0.32
N VAL A 130 -5.22 6.00 0.42
CA VAL A 130 -5.08 6.23 1.86
C VAL A 130 -3.66 6.64 2.20
N ARG A 131 -3.49 7.20 3.40
CA ARG A 131 -2.18 7.36 4.02
C ARG A 131 -1.89 6.13 4.87
N MET A 132 -0.64 5.68 4.86
CA MET A 132 -0.18 4.60 5.75
C MET A 132 -0.37 5.02 7.20
N TYR A 133 -1.02 4.17 7.98
CA TYR A 133 -1.27 4.50 9.39
C TYR A 133 0.02 4.48 10.20
N LYS A 134 0.73 3.38 10.16
CA LYS A 134 2.06 3.23 10.78
C LYS A 134 2.77 1.94 10.36
N ASP A 135 4.05 1.90 10.63
CA ASP A 135 4.81 0.65 10.65
C ASP A 135 4.62 -0.06 12.00
N ILE A 136 4.52 -1.38 11.94
CA ILE A 136 4.39 -2.23 13.12
C ILE A 136 5.60 -3.16 13.29
N TYR A 137 6.07 -3.28 14.51
CA TYR A 137 7.31 -3.97 14.85
C TYR A 137 7.13 -4.87 16.11
N GLY A 138 8.23 -5.48 16.52
CA GLY A 138 8.27 -6.28 17.74
C GLY A 138 7.71 -7.69 17.55
N ASP A 139 7.23 -8.28 18.63
CA ASP A 139 6.49 -9.53 18.61
C ASP A 139 5.00 -9.31 18.30
N PRO A 140 4.26 -10.37 17.92
CA PRO A 140 2.86 -10.23 17.52
C PRO A 140 1.94 -9.67 18.63
N GLU A 141 2.21 -10.02 19.89
CA GLU A 141 1.37 -9.56 21.00
C GLU A 141 1.53 -8.07 21.25
N LYS A 142 2.78 -7.59 21.25
CA LYS A 142 3.08 -6.18 21.40
C LYS A 142 2.48 -5.37 20.27
N ALA A 143 2.67 -5.81 19.02
CA ALA A 143 2.12 -5.15 17.85
C ALA A 143 0.58 -5.06 17.89
N ALA A 144 -0.10 -6.15 18.27
CA ALA A 144 -1.55 -6.17 18.40
C ALA A 144 -2.06 -5.23 19.51
N LYS A 145 -1.41 -5.22 20.68
CA LYS A 145 -1.77 -4.31 21.78
C LYS A 145 -1.60 -2.83 21.43
N GLU A 146 -0.51 -2.49 20.77
CA GLU A 146 -0.25 -1.12 20.31
C GLU A 146 -1.31 -0.66 19.31
N LEU A 147 -1.64 -1.50 18.32
CA LEU A 147 -2.67 -1.18 17.35
C LEU A 147 -4.06 -1.06 18.00
N ALA A 148 -4.43 -1.97 18.89
CA ALA A 148 -5.71 -1.90 19.61
C ALA A 148 -5.83 -0.60 20.41
N ALA A 149 -4.78 -0.21 21.15
CA ALA A 149 -4.76 1.03 21.91
C ALA A 149 -4.86 2.29 21.03
N ASP A 150 -4.31 2.24 19.82
CA ASP A 150 -4.45 3.34 18.87
C ASP A 150 -5.86 3.39 18.27
N PHE A 151 -6.42 2.26 17.89
CA PHE A 151 -7.76 2.19 17.27
C PHE A 151 -8.88 2.56 18.24
N GLU A 152 -8.70 2.36 19.54
CA GLU A 152 -9.65 2.82 20.57
C GLU A 152 -9.81 4.34 20.63
N LYS A 153 -8.80 5.09 20.18
CA LYS A 153 -8.83 6.55 20.11
C LYS A 153 -9.58 7.06 18.88
N GLU A 154 -9.74 6.21 17.87
CA GLU A 154 -10.37 6.57 16.60
C GLU A 154 -11.89 6.52 16.71
N LYS A 155 -12.57 7.49 16.08
CA LYS A 155 -14.04 7.57 16.04
C LYS A 155 -14.57 7.29 14.64
N GLY A 156 -15.70 6.60 14.57
CA GLY A 156 -16.36 6.25 13.31
C GLY A 156 -15.65 5.14 12.55
N VAL A 157 -16.09 4.88 11.32
CA VAL A 157 -15.49 3.89 10.44
C VAL A 157 -14.16 4.41 9.90
N LYS A 158 -13.11 3.63 10.05
CA LYS A 158 -11.76 3.95 9.61
C LYS A 158 -11.23 2.86 8.68
N PHE A 159 -10.48 3.30 7.69
CA PHE A 159 -9.75 2.44 6.75
C PHE A 159 -8.26 2.53 7.08
N ILE A 160 -7.74 1.51 7.72
CA ILE A 160 -6.39 1.53 8.28
C ILE A 160 -5.50 0.55 7.54
N MET A 161 -4.46 1.06 6.93
CA MET A 161 -3.38 0.27 6.34
C MET A 161 -2.14 0.39 7.21
N VAL A 162 -1.60 -0.74 7.66
CA VAL A 162 -0.35 -0.83 8.41
C VAL A 162 0.69 -1.59 7.60
N ARG A 163 1.96 -1.31 7.83
CA ARG A 163 3.06 -2.02 7.20
C ARG A 163 3.91 -2.74 8.24
N SER A 164 4.38 -3.93 7.91
CA SER A 164 5.45 -4.60 8.64
C SER A 164 6.54 -5.02 7.66
N ILE A 165 7.79 -4.91 8.09
CA ILE A 165 8.95 -5.20 7.25
C ILE A 165 9.57 -6.52 7.71
N LEU A 166 9.84 -7.42 6.75
CA LEU A 166 10.53 -8.70 6.97
C LEU A 166 9.90 -9.58 8.07
N LYS A 167 8.56 -9.61 8.13
CA LYS A 167 7.83 -10.48 9.04
C LYS A 167 7.33 -11.74 8.32
N SER A 168 7.29 -12.86 9.05
CA SER A 168 6.79 -14.11 8.51
C SER A 168 5.26 -14.14 8.40
N PRO A 169 4.67 -15.00 7.55
CA PRO A 169 3.22 -15.20 7.51
C PRO A 169 2.62 -15.55 8.88
N SER A 170 3.32 -16.37 9.68
CA SER A 170 2.87 -16.72 11.04
C SER A 170 2.85 -15.54 11.99
N TRP A 171 3.75 -14.57 11.81
CA TRP A 171 3.74 -13.34 12.57
C TRP A 171 2.49 -12.50 12.26
N HIS A 172 2.12 -12.39 10.99
CA HIS A 172 0.91 -11.68 10.55
C HIS A 172 -0.35 -12.36 11.06
N GLU A 173 -0.43 -13.69 10.95
CA GLU A 173 -1.55 -14.49 11.43
C GLU A 173 -1.77 -14.25 12.93
N GLU A 174 -0.73 -14.37 13.73
CA GLU A 174 -0.80 -14.22 15.18
C GLU A 174 -1.15 -12.77 15.58
N THR A 175 -0.55 -11.77 14.92
CA THR A 175 -0.87 -10.35 15.15
C THR A 175 -2.34 -10.06 14.82
N GLY A 176 -2.82 -10.50 13.67
CA GLY A 176 -4.19 -10.29 13.23
C GLY A 176 -5.20 -10.97 14.15
N ARG A 177 -4.95 -12.21 14.54
CA ARG A 177 -5.79 -12.96 15.48
C ARG A 177 -5.91 -12.22 16.81
N ARG A 178 -4.79 -11.86 17.43
CA ARG A 178 -4.77 -11.13 18.71
C ARG A 178 -5.45 -9.76 18.62
N LEU A 179 -5.20 -9.05 17.54
CA LEU A 179 -5.84 -7.74 17.32
C LEU A 179 -7.36 -7.88 17.20
N THR A 180 -7.84 -8.89 16.47
CA THR A 180 -9.28 -9.15 16.34
C THR A 180 -9.92 -9.50 17.68
N GLU A 181 -9.26 -10.28 18.52
CA GLU A 181 -9.69 -10.61 19.87
C GLU A 181 -9.77 -9.35 20.76
N LEU A 182 -8.72 -8.53 20.76
CA LEU A 182 -8.67 -7.29 21.54
C LEU A 182 -9.75 -6.29 21.11
N MET A 183 -10.03 -6.22 19.83
CA MET A 183 -11.04 -5.30 19.27
C MET A 183 -12.47 -5.78 19.41
N ASN A 184 -12.70 -7.04 19.83
CA ASN A 184 -14.01 -7.62 20.16
C ASN A 184 -15.10 -7.34 19.09
N GLY A 185 -14.82 -7.70 17.84
CA GLY A 185 -15.73 -7.53 16.69
C GLY A 185 -15.81 -6.12 16.09
N ARG A 186 -15.06 -5.17 16.62
CA ARG A 186 -14.99 -3.79 16.07
C ARG A 186 -14.00 -3.63 14.92
N LEU A 187 -13.35 -4.71 14.50
CA LEU A 187 -12.36 -4.73 13.44
C LEU A 187 -12.67 -5.84 12.44
N ILE A 188 -12.50 -5.52 11.15
CA ILE A 188 -12.56 -6.50 10.07
C ILE A 188 -11.26 -6.38 9.27
N ILE A 189 -10.53 -7.48 9.17
CA ILE A 189 -9.34 -7.58 8.30
C ILE A 189 -9.81 -8.08 6.95
N VAL A 190 -9.50 -7.32 5.91
CA VAL A 190 -9.89 -7.63 4.53
C VAL A 190 -8.66 -7.63 3.61
N ASP A 191 -8.80 -8.22 2.44
CA ASP A 191 -7.80 -8.15 1.39
C ASP A 191 -7.69 -6.72 0.82
N PRO A 192 -6.58 -6.38 0.14
CA PRO A 192 -6.34 -5.02 -0.31
C PRO A 192 -7.34 -4.53 -1.38
N ARG A 193 -7.88 -5.42 -2.22
CA ARG A 193 -8.90 -5.03 -3.20
C ARG A 193 -10.23 -4.69 -2.53
N THR A 194 -10.68 -5.55 -1.63
CA THR A 194 -11.88 -5.28 -0.79
C THR A 194 -11.69 -4.02 0.03
N PHE A 195 -10.51 -3.81 0.61
CA PHE A 195 -10.20 -2.60 1.38
C PHE A 195 -10.42 -1.32 0.57
N PHE A 196 -9.84 -1.23 -0.61
CA PHE A 196 -9.97 -0.05 -1.46
C PHE A 196 -11.38 0.09 -2.06
N LEU A 197 -12.04 -1.01 -2.39
CA LEU A 197 -13.42 -0.99 -2.88
C LEU A 197 -14.37 -0.40 -1.83
N LEU A 198 -14.33 -0.91 -0.61
CA LEU A 198 -15.13 -0.41 0.50
C LEU A 198 -14.80 1.04 0.85
N GLY A 199 -13.51 1.37 0.85
CA GLY A 199 -13.05 2.74 1.07
C GLY A 199 -13.56 3.73 0.02
N LYS A 200 -13.59 3.33 -1.24
CA LYS A 200 -14.15 4.13 -2.34
C LYS A 200 -15.63 4.41 -2.12
N PHE A 201 -16.42 3.39 -1.76
CA PHE A 201 -17.84 3.59 -1.42
C PHE A 201 -18.02 4.56 -0.26
N ALA A 202 -17.29 4.38 0.82
CA ALA A 202 -17.37 5.26 1.99
C ALA A 202 -16.96 6.71 1.69
N ALA A 203 -16.06 6.93 0.72
CA ALA A 203 -15.66 8.28 0.30
C ALA A 203 -16.73 8.96 -0.55
N THR A 204 -17.52 8.19 -1.35
CA THR A 204 -18.60 8.75 -2.19
C THR A 204 -19.87 9.09 -1.42
N GLU A 205 -20.15 8.40 -0.32
CA GLU A 205 -21.32 8.68 0.52
C GLU A 205 -21.19 9.97 1.38
N LYS A 206 -19.99 10.55 1.47
CA LYS A 206 -19.73 11.79 2.22
C LYS A 206 -19.98 13.07 1.41
N HIS A 207 -20.38 12.95 0.15
CA HIS A 207 -20.72 14.03 -0.77
C HIS A 207 -22.16 13.95 -1.21
#